data_0f8f80651faaf56547d7ae9acec94cc5
#
_entry.id   0f8f80651faaf56547d7ae9acec94cc5
#
_cell.length_a   1.000
_cell.length_b   1.000
_cell.length_c   1.000
_cell.angle_alpha   90.00
_cell.angle_beta   90.00
_cell.angle_gamma   90.00
#
_symmetry.space_group_name_H-M   'P 1'
#
loop_
_entity.id
_entity.type
_entity.pdbx_description
1 polymer ?
#
loop_
_entity_poly.entity_id
_entity_poly.type
_entity_poly.pdbx_seq_one_letter_code
_entity_poly.pdbx_strand_id
1 'polypeptide(L)'
;VAMVGLFWITEGSVYVGSPPDAEGQCVRITSEGVQARGPDGIRAWPWSILRSAGVEAVPVGSGARSGGRFLAAVLEAVVAAGALEAVGTLGSSYGGEEPPQMFLVLETEVGTEEVQVPAATKGYTSREIALSQHLLACFREGTADPRALTAWGRDHGGGTPKPPEREALLRKWTHA
;
A
#
# COMPACT_ATOMS: atom_id res chain seq x y z
N VAL A 1 3.93 -14.49 -7.46
CA VAL A 1 3.95 -13.51 -6.35
C VAL A 1 4.66 -12.26 -6.84
N ALA A 2 4.01 -11.12 -6.79
CA ALA A 2 4.55 -9.87 -7.32
C ALA A 2 4.02 -8.64 -6.60
N MET A 3 4.83 -7.57 -6.60
CA MET A 3 4.40 -6.25 -6.15
C MET A 3 3.85 -5.44 -7.33
N VAL A 4 2.68 -4.83 -7.15
CA VAL A 4 2.09 -3.88 -8.11
C VAL A 4 1.56 -2.66 -7.33
N GLY A 5 2.23 -1.54 -7.45
CA GLY A 5 1.97 -0.37 -6.61
C GLY A 5 2.10 -0.69 -5.13
N LEU A 6 1.13 -0.26 -4.32
CA LEU A 6 1.09 -0.53 -2.88
C LEU A 6 0.60 -1.95 -2.51
N PHE A 7 0.39 -2.81 -3.50
CA PHE A 7 -0.16 -4.15 -3.27
C PHE A 7 0.89 -5.24 -3.51
N TRP A 8 0.96 -6.16 -2.58
CA TRP A 8 1.66 -7.43 -2.73
C TRP A 8 0.65 -8.51 -3.08
N ILE A 9 0.76 -9.08 -4.28
CA ILE A 9 -0.23 -9.98 -4.86
C ILE A 9 0.32 -11.39 -4.89
N THR A 10 -0.45 -12.32 -4.33
CA THR A 10 -0.21 -13.75 -4.40
C THR A 10 -1.34 -14.43 -5.19
N GLU A 11 -1.25 -15.73 -5.38
CA GLU A 11 -2.29 -16.51 -6.04
C GLU A 11 -3.65 -16.49 -5.33
N GLY A 12 -3.67 -16.26 -4.03
CA GLY A 12 -4.88 -16.31 -3.20
C GLY A 12 -5.13 -15.08 -2.34
N SER A 13 -4.23 -14.11 -2.32
CA SER A 13 -4.35 -12.98 -1.41
C SER A 13 -3.70 -11.71 -1.96
N VAL A 14 -4.26 -10.57 -1.55
CA VAL A 14 -3.73 -9.24 -1.81
C VAL A 14 -3.42 -8.60 -0.47
N TYR A 15 -2.19 -8.13 -0.30
CA TYR A 15 -1.73 -7.44 0.90
C TYR A 15 -1.39 -5.99 0.58
N VAL A 16 -1.55 -5.11 1.54
CA VAL A 16 -1.03 -3.73 1.45
C VAL A 16 0.42 -3.75 1.94
N GLY A 17 1.33 -3.18 1.15
CA GLY A 17 2.76 -3.18 1.46
C GLY A 17 3.42 -4.54 1.27
N SER A 18 4.07 -5.05 2.31
CA SER A 18 4.78 -6.33 2.30
C SER A 18 3.86 -7.53 2.51
N PRO A 19 4.27 -8.74 2.10
CA PRO A 19 3.60 -9.98 2.49
C PRO A 19 3.66 -10.18 4.02
N PRO A 20 2.94 -11.18 4.57
CA PRO A 20 3.04 -11.53 5.98
C PRO A 20 4.50 -11.72 6.42
N ASP A 21 4.86 -11.14 7.57
CA ASP A 21 6.17 -11.32 8.20
C ASP A 21 6.31 -12.72 8.87
N ALA A 22 7.41 -12.93 9.60
CA ALA A 22 7.68 -14.19 10.27
C ALA A 22 6.63 -14.52 11.37
N GLU A 23 6.03 -13.50 11.97
CA GLU A 23 4.96 -13.60 12.97
C GLU A 23 3.57 -13.67 12.32
N GLY A 24 3.50 -13.55 10.98
CA GLY A 24 2.27 -13.58 10.21
C GLY A 24 1.49 -12.26 10.26
N GLN A 25 2.12 -11.16 10.68
CA GLN A 25 1.49 -9.85 10.70
C GLN A 25 1.39 -9.30 9.28
N CYS A 26 0.23 -8.80 8.93
CA CYS A 26 -0.03 -8.26 7.59
C CYS A 26 -1.34 -7.48 7.54
N VAL A 27 -1.50 -6.70 6.50
CA VAL A 27 -2.80 -6.12 6.12
C VAL A 27 -3.26 -6.72 4.80
N ARG A 28 -4.41 -7.33 4.81
CA ARG A 28 -5.00 -8.04 3.67
C ARG A 28 -6.23 -7.30 3.15
N ILE A 29 -6.32 -7.20 1.84
CA ILE A 29 -7.52 -6.72 1.14
C ILE A 29 -8.36 -7.93 0.71
N THR A 30 -9.63 -7.88 1.02
CA THR A 30 -10.61 -8.93 0.66
C THR A 30 -11.79 -8.31 -0.09
N SER A 31 -12.65 -9.16 -0.68
CA SER A 31 -13.91 -8.70 -1.27
C SER A 31 -14.87 -8.07 -0.23
N GLU A 32 -14.70 -8.40 1.04
CA GLU A 32 -15.58 -7.95 2.13
C GLU A 32 -15.05 -6.69 2.81
N GLY A 33 -13.74 -6.44 2.77
CA GLY A 33 -13.12 -5.33 3.49
C GLY A 33 -11.62 -5.47 3.66
N VAL A 34 -11.11 -4.73 4.62
CA VAL A 34 -9.72 -4.74 5.06
C VAL A 34 -9.59 -5.62 6.31
N GLN A 35 -8.56 -6.44 6.36
CA GLN A 35 -8.20 -7.25 7.53
C GLN A 35 -6.76 -6.98 7.93
N ALA A 36 -6.53 -6.62 9.17
CA ALA A 36 -5.19 -6.50 9.75
C ALA A 36 -4.96 -7.62 10.76
N ARG A 37 -3.88 -8.36 10.58
CA ARG A 37 -3.40 -9.35 11.53
C ARG A 37 -2.18 -8.78 12.24
N GLY A 38 -2.31 -8.61 13.55
CA GLY A 38 -1.25 -8.15 14.44
C GLY A 38 -1.06 -9.09 15.64
N PRO A 39 -0.21 -8.73 16.60
CA PRO A 39 0.07 -9.55 17.78
C PRO A 39 -1.17 -9.79 18.64
N ASP A 40 -2.11 -8.83 18.67
CA ASP A 40 -3.35 -8.89 19.44
C ASP A 40 -4.49 -9.63 18.73
N GLY A 41 -4.23 -10.20 17.55
CA GLY A 41 -5.20 -10.95 16.77
C GLY A 41 -5.56 -10.29 15.43
N ILE A 42 -6.76 -10.61 14.92
CA ILE A 42 -7.25 -10.13 13.64
C ILE A 42 -8.30 -9.04 13.89
N ARG A 43 -8.10 -7.87 13.28
CA ARG A 43 -9.09 -6.81 13.16
C ARG A 43 -9.61 -6.77 11.73
N ALA A 44 -10.90 -6.52 11.56
CA ALA A 44 -11.52 -6.45 10.23
C ALA A 44 -12.44 -5.24 10.12
N TRP A 45 -12.39 -4.57 8.98
CA TRP A 45 -13.22 -3.43 8.64
C TRP A 45 -13.93 -3.73 7.31
N PRO A 46 -15.22 -4.06 7.36
CA PRO A 46 -16.03 -4.21 6.14
C PRO A 46 -16.04 -2.91 5.31
N TRP A 47 -16.03 -3.04 3.99
CA TRP A 47 -16.09 -1.86 3.12
C TRP A 47 -17.27 -0.94 3.42
N SER A 48 -18.39 -1.52 3.87
CA SER A 48 -19.63 -0.79 4.17
C SER A 48 -19.51 0.21 5.34
N ILE A 49 -18.55 0.02 6.26
CA ILE A 49 -18.34 0.94 7.38
C ILE A 49 -17.23 1.96 7.12
N LEU A 50 -16.46 1.78 6.04
CA LEU A 50 -15.37 2.66 5.71
C LEU A 50 -15.85 3.88 4.91
N ARG A 51 -15.55 5.07 5.39
CA ARG A 51 -15.73 6.33 4.66
C ARG A 51 -14.59 6.56 3.67
N SER A 52 -13.37 6.25 4.10
CA SER A 52 -12.19 6.26 3.25
C SER A 52 -11.17 5.20 3.69
N ALA A 53 -10.29 4.84 2.76
CA ALA A 53 -9.11 4.01 3.01
C ALA A 53 -7.96 4.56 2.18
N GLY A 54 -6.83 4.81 2.81
CA GLY A 54 -5.64 5.35 2.14
C GLY A 54 -4.35 4.89 2.82
N VAL A 55 -3.23 5.06 2.15
CA VAL A 55 -1.90 4.73 2.71
C VAL A 55 -1.05 5.99 2.76
N GLU A 56 -0.54 6.30 3.92
CA GLU A 56 0.31 7.46 4.20
C GLU A 56 1.77 7.07 4.46
N ALA A 57 2.66 8.06 4.45
CA ALA A 57 4.10 7.89 4.65
C ALA A 57 4.75 6.88 3.67
N VAL A 58 4.26 6.81 2.44
CA VAL A 58 4.79 5.89 1.42
C VAL A 58 6.16 6.36 0.95
N PRO A 59 7.20 5.50 0.97
CA PRO A 59 8.53 5.86 0.52
C PRO A 59 8.57 6.09 -1.00
N VAL A 60 8.92 7.30 -1.43
CA VAL A 60 9.02 7.67 -2.84
C VAL A 60 10.47 7.51 -3.31
N GLY A 61 10.67 6.80 -4.42
CA GLY A 61 12.00 6.63 -5.00
C GLY A 61 12.59 7.93 -5.51
N SER A 62 13.90 8.11 -5.36
CA SER A 62 14.65 9.32 -5.71
C SER A 62 14.63 9.71 -7.21
N GLY A 63 13.98 8.90 -8.07
CA GLY A 63 13.77 9.22 -9.50
C GLY A 63 12.46 9.94 -9.81
N ALA A 64 11.57 10.09 -8.85
CA ALA A 64 10.28 10.76 -9.06
C ALA A 64 10.40 12.25 -8.70
N ARG A 65 10.56 13.11 -9.72
CA ARG A 65 10.28 14.54 -9.56
C ARG A 65 8.78 14.67 -9.26
N SER A 66 8.45 14.78 -8.00
CA SER A 66 7.07 14.86 -7.53
C SER A 66 6.47 16.22 -7.79
N GLY A 67 5.25 16.25 -8.31
CA GLY A 67 4.41 17.44 -8.25
C GLY A 67 4.14 17.83 -6.79
N GLY A 68 4.48 19.08 -6.42
CA GLY A 68 4.69 19.57 -5.07
C GLY A 68 3.52 19.55 -4.07
N ARG A 69 2.36 18.97 -4.37
CA ARG A 69 1.22 18.91 -3.42
C ARG A 69 1.24 17.65 -2.56
N PHE A 70 1.76 16.55 -3.07
CA PHE A 70 1.86 15.29 -2.31
C PHE A 70 3.04 15.30 -1.35
N LEU A 71 4.15 15.98 -1.73
CA LEU A 71 5.29 16.20 -0.84
C LEU A 71 4.94 17.06 0.37
N ALA A 72 4.03 18.04 0.22
CA ALA A 72 3.62 18.89 1.32
C ALA A 72 2.87 18.09 2.40
N ALA A 73 1.96 17.19 2.03
CA ALA A 73 1.24 16.33 2.96
C ALA A 73 2.17 15.32 3.66
N VAL A 74 3.11 14.73 2.92
CA VAL A 74 4.11 13.81 3.49
C VAL A 74 5.09 14.54 4.38
N LEU A 75 5.50 15.77 4.01
CA LEU A 75 6.40 16.60 4.83
C LEU A 75 5.72 17.09 6.11
N GLU A 76 4.45 17.43 6.04
CA GLU A 76 3.65 17.84 7.20
C GLU A 76 3.46 16.70 8.20
N ALA A 77 3.18 15.48 7.71
CA ALA A 77 3.09 14.28 8.56
C ALA A 77 4.44 13.91 9.19
N VAL A 78 5.55 14.03 8.45
CA VAL A 78 6.91 13.77 8.94
C VAL A 78 7.33 14.80 9.98
N VAL A 79 6.99 16.08 9.79
CA VAL A 79 7.29 17.16 10.75
C VAL A 79 6.45 17.02 12.02
N ALA A 80 5.17 16.66 11.88
CA ALA A 80 4.27 16.43 13.02
C ALA A 80 4.68 15.20 13.86
N ALA A 81 5.29 14.18 13.23
CA ALA A 81 5.78 12.98 13.91
C ALA A 81 7.20 13.10 14.49
N GLY A 82 7.88 14.25 14.33
CA GLY A 82 9.26 14.45 14.84
C GLY A 82 10.34 13.61 14.15
N ALA A 83 10.05 13.01 12.99
CA ALA A 83 10.93 12.09 12.29
C ALA A 83 11.84 12.79 11.25
N LEU A 84 12.40 13.96 11.58
CA LEU A 84 13.27 14.70 10.65
C LEU A 84 14.60 13.99 10.34
N GLU A 85 14.99 12.99 11.12
CA GLU A 85 16.24 12.24 10.91
C GLU A 85 16.16 11.19 9.79
N ALA A 86 14.96 10.82 9.33
CA ALA A 86 14.78 9.80 8.30
C ALA A 86 15.01 10.29 6.86
N VAL A 87 15.16 11.59 6.64
CA VAL A 87 15.33 12.17 5.28
C VAL A 87 16.78 12.12 4.78
N GLY A 88 17.73 11.84 5.66
CA GLY A 88 19.18 11.93 5.37
C GLY A 88 19.85 10.68 4.79
N THR A 89 19.18 9.54 4.71
CA THR A 89 19.85 8.26 4.35
C THR A 89 19.21 7.56 3.16
N LEU A 90 19.06 8.26 2.04
CA LEU A 90 18.68 7.66 0.75
C LEU A 90 19.92 7.33 -0.09
N GLY A 91 20.80 6.52 0.44
CA GLY A 91 21.99 6.06 -0.28
C GLY A 91 22.37 4.66 0.15
N SER A 92 22.14 3.70 -0.74
CA SER A 92 22.78 2.39 -0.83
C SER A 92 23.17 1.68 0.47
N SER A 93 22.49 0.59 0.82
CA SER A 93 23.15 -0.71 1.11
C SER A 93 22.12 -1.74 1.55
N TYR A 94 22.14 -2.89 0.94
CA TYR A 94 21.57 -4.13 1.47
C TYR A 94 22.36 -4.53 2.74
N GLY A 95 21.86 -4.16 3.88
CA GLY A 95 22.44 -4.50 5.18
C GLY A 95 21.43 -4.18 6.27
N GLY A 96 20.63 -5.16 6.67
CA GLY A 96 19.99 -5.21 7.99
C GLY A 96 19.01 -4.09 8.40
N GLU A 97 18.68 -3.16 7.52
CA GLU A 97 17.73 -2.09 7.84
C GLU A 97 16.29 -2.60 7.73
N GLU A 98 15.51 -2.33 8.75
CA GLU A 98 14.07 -2.58 8.73
C GLU A 98 13.42 -1.87 7.53
N PRO A 99 12.42 -2.52 6.87
CA PRO A 99 11.71 -1.89 5.77
C PRO A 99 11.03 -0.60 6.25
N PRO A 100 10.96 0.43 5.39
CA PRO A 100 10.24 1.65 5.72
C PRO A 100 8.80 1.33 6.12
N GLN A 101 8.30 2.00 7.14
CA GLN A 101 6.93 1.82 7.61
C GLN A 101 6.00 2.81 6.92
N MET A 102 4.85 2.32 6.50
CA MET A 102 3.73 3.08 5.98
C MET A 102 2.56 2.95 6.95
N PHE A 103 1.56 3.79 6.80
CA PHE A 103 0.33 3.73 7.61
C PHE A 103 -0.88 3.58 6.70
N LEU A 104 -1.61 2.47 6.86
CA LEU A 104 -2.95 2.37 6.29
C LEU A 104 -3.91 3.13 7.21
N VAL A 105 -4.51 4.18 6.68
CA VAL A 105 -5.46 5.03 7.38
C VAL A 105 -6.88 4.67 6.95
N LEU A 106 -7.70 4.28 7.90
CA LEU A 106 -9.08 3.85 7.69
C LEU A 106 -10.02 4.80 8.44
N GLU A 107 -10.82 5.56 7.72
CA GLU A 107 -11.84 6.43 8.30
C GLU A 107 -13.18 5.68 8.39
N THR A 108 -13.77 5.69 9.56
CA THR A 108 -15.09 5.14 9.85
C THR A 108 -16.02 6.23 10.38
N GLU A 109 -17.28 5.92 10.63
CA GLU A 109 -18.22 6.87 11.25
C GLU A 109 -17.87 7.22 12.69
N VAL A 110 -17.14 6.34 13.37
CA VAL A 110 -16.77 6.51 14.78
C VAL A 110 -15.36 7.08 14.98
N GLY A 111 -14.58 7.20 13.93
CA GLY A 111 -13.22 7.76 14.00
C GLY A 111 -12.26 7.22 12.93
N THR A 112 -11.02 7.59 13.09
CA THR A 112 -9.91 7.17 12.21
C THR A 112 -9.07 6.11 12.90
N GLU A 113 -8.75 5.05 12.20
CA GLU A 113 -7.82 4.01 12.65
C GLU A 113 -6.59 3.97 11.74
N GLU A 114 -5.44 3.84 12.35
CA GLU A 114 -4.17 3.69 11.66
C GLU A 114 -3.60 2.30 11.89
N VAL A 115 -3.14 1.66 10.82
CA VAL A 115 -2.48 0.36 10.87
C VAL A 115 -1.11 0.49 10.23
N GLN A 116 -0.08 0.21 11.01
CA GLN A 116 1.30 0.22 10.53
C GLN A 116 1.53 -0.93 9.54
N VAL A 117 2.18 -0.64 8.42
CA VAL A 117 2.40 -1.59 7.32
C VAL A 117 3.83 -1.43 6.80
N PRO A 118 4.64 -2.50 6.77
CA PRO A 118 5.95 -2.42 6.16
C PRO A 118 5.83 -2.23 4.64
N ALA A 119 6.64 -1.34 4.08
CA ALA A 119 6.71 -1.13 2.65
C ALA A 119 7.41 -2.29 1.94
N ALA A 120 6.92 -2.71 0.78
CA ALA A 120 7.55 -3.76 -0.01
C ALA A 120 8.80 -3.26 -0.77
N THR A 121 8.96 -1.96 -0.92
CA THR A 121 10.10 -1.31 -1.58
C THR A 121 10.35 0.08 -1.00
N LYS A 122 11.58 0.58 -1.17
CA LYS A 122 11.95 1.97 -0.83
C LYS A 122 11.66 2.96 -1.99
N GLY A 123 11.15 2.49 -3.13
CA GLY A 123 11.08 3.26 -4.37
C GLY A 123 9.76 3.16 -5.12
N TYR A 124 8.63 3.49 -4.50
CA TYR A 124 7.38 3.67 -5.25
C TYR A 124 7.45 4.93 -6.10
N THR A 125 6.85 4.90 -7.30
CA THR A 125 6.64 6.12 -8.07
C THR A 125 5.41 6.88 -7.53
N SER A 126 5.42 8.21 -7.62
CA SER A 126 4.25 9.01 -7.21
C SER A 126 2.97 8.60 -7.95
N ARG A 127 3.13 8.12 -9.19
CA ARG A 127 2.02 7.67 -10.03
C ARG A 127 1.46 6.33 -9.58
N GLU A 128 2.32 5.39 -9.20
CA GLU A 128 1.87 4.12 -8.59
C GLU A 128 1.13 4.35 -7.28
N ILE A 129 1.62 5.28 -6.46
CA ILE A 129 0.95 5.65 -5.20
C ILE A 129 -0.45 6.19 -5.51
N ALA A 130 -0.56 7.18 -6.39
CA ALA A 130 -1.85 7.78 -6.75
C ALA A 130 -2.84 6.76 -7.32
N LEU A 131 -2.38 5.88 -8.22
CA LEU A 131 -3.22 4.82 -8.80
C LEU A 131 -3.64 3.76 -7.76
N SER A 132 -2.75 3.42 -6.83
CA SER A 132 -3.07 2.48 -5.75
C SER A 132 -4.08 3.06 -4.76
N GLN A 133 -3.97 4.34 -4.42
CA GLN A 133 -4.96 5.06 -3.61
C GLN A 133 -6.33 5.07 -4.31
N HIS A 134 -6.34 5.36 -5.60
CA HIS A 134 -7.57 5.31 -6.40
C HIS A 134 -8.19 3.91 -6.40
N LEU A 135 -7.37 2.85 -6.56
CA LEU A 135 -7.85 1.47 -6.53
C LEU A 135 -8.44 1.08 -5.17
N LEU A 136 -7.86 1.54 -4.05
CA LEU A 136 -8.46 1.37 -2.71
C LEU A 136 -9.84 2.02 -2.61
N ALA A 137 -9.99 3.22 -3.17
CA ALA A 137 -11.29 3.89 -3.24
C ALA A 137 -12.29 3.09 -4.10
N CYS A 138 -11.85 2.54 -5.23
CA CYS A 138 -12.69 1.68 -6.09
C CYS A 138 -13.14 0.40 -5.37
N PHE A 139 -12.29 -0.23 -4.56
CA PHE A 139 -12.69 -1.39 -3.75
C PHE A 139 -13.77 -1.00 -2.74
N ARG A 140 -13.61 0.12 -2.05
CA ARG A 140 -14.60 0.64 -1.11
C ARG A 140 -15.94 0.96 -1.79
N GLU A 141 -15.91 1.50 -2.99
CA GLU A 141 -17.10 1.85 -3.78
C GLU A 141 -17.74 0.64 -4.48
N GLY A 142 -17.06 -0.49 -4.49
CA GLY A 142 -17.51 -1.70 -5.19
C GLY A 142 -17.39 -1.61 -6.72
N THR A 143 -16.63 -0.63 -7.23
CA THR A 143 -16.37 -0.45 -8.67
C THR A 143 -15.18 -1.28 -9.16
N ALA A 144 -14.39 -1.83 -8.25
CA ALA A 144 -13.33 -2.80 -8.53
C ALA A 144 -13.40 -3.97 -7.56
N ASP A 145 -12.95 -5.16 -8.00
CA ASP A 145 -12.93 -6.37 -7.18
C ASP A 145 -11.48 -6.83 -6.91
N PRO A 146 -11.07 -6.98 -5.64
CA PRO A 146 -9.76 -7.54 -5.30
C PRO A 146 -9.47 -8.91 -5.91
N ARG A 147 -10.50 -9.67 -6.27
CA ARG A 147 -10.35 -10.97 -6.96
C ARG A 147 -9.67 -10.84 -8.33
N ALA A 148 -9.80 -9.69 -9.00
CA ALA A 148 -9.11 -9.44 -10.27
C ALA A 148 -7.59 -9.44 -10.08
N LEU A 149 -7.10 -8.95 -8.93
CA LEU A 149 -5.68 -8.95 -8.61
C LEU A 149 -5.17 -10.37 -8.33
N THR A 150 -5.92 -11.16 -7.56
CA THR A 150 -5.55 -12.56 -7.28
C THR A 150 -5.64 -13.44 -8.53
N ALA A 151 -6.60 -13.19 -9.42
CA ALA A 151 -6.68 -13.86 -10.71
C ALA A 151 -5.42 -13.58 -11.55
N TRP A 152 -5.04 -12.31 -11.65
CA TRP A 152 -3.80 -11.93 -12.32
C TRP A 152 -2.58 -12.58 -11.65
N GLY A 153 -2.53 -12.64 -10.31
CA GLY A 153 -1.45 -13.27 -9.56
C GLY A 153 -1.27 -14.76 -9.85
N ARG A 154 -2.36 -15.48 -10.11
CA ARG A 154 -2.32 -16.90 -10.53
C ARG A 154 -1.76 -17.08 -11.95
N ASP A 155 -2.13 -16.17 -12.85
CA ASP A 155 -1.73 -16.25 -14.26
C ASP A 155 -0.32 -15.68 -14.48
N HIS A 156 0.17 -14.86 -13.53
CA HIS A 156 1.45 -14.20 -13.62
C HIS A 156 2.58 -15.06 -13.04
N GLY A 157 3.21 -15.88 -13.87
CA GLY A 157 4.33 -16.75 -13.46
C GLY A 157 5.68 -16.03 -13.23
N GLY A 158 5.72 -14.70 -13.35
CA GLY A 158 6.94 -13.89 -13.24
C GLY A 158 7.08 -13.19 -11.89
N GLY A 159 8.21 -12.50 -11.71
CA GLY A 159 8.46 -11.60 -10.57
C GLY A 159 7.75 -10.26 -10.72
N THR A 160 8.09 -9.31 -9.85
CA THR A 160 7.54 -7.95 -9.88
C THR A 160 7.74 -7.27 -11.24
N PRO A 161 6.67 -6.80 -11.90
CA PRO A 161 6.75 -6.10 -13.18
C PRO A 161 7.51 -4.78 -13.06
N LYS A 162 7.96 -4.25 -14.20
CA LYS A 162 8.60 -2.93 -14.26
C LYS A 162 7.60 -1.81 -13.95
N PRO A 163 8.06 -0.64 -13.47
CA PRO A 163 7.15 0.45 -13.09
C PRO A 163 6.08 0.82 -14.12
N PRO A 164 6.38 0.95 -15.42
CA PRO A 164 5.34 1.26 -16.42
C PRO A 164 4.25 0.17 -16.55
N GLU A 165 4.65 -1.09 -16.39
CA GLU A 165 3.72 -2.23 -16.45
C GLU A 165 2.84 -2.27 -15.21
N ARG A 166 3.40 -1.97 -14.03
CA ARG A 166 2.62 -1.85 -12.78
C ARG A 166 1.59 -0.74 -12.86
N GLU A 167 1.97 0.42 -13.40
CA GLU A 167 1.04 1.53 -13.62
C GLU A 167 -0.08 1.15 -14.60
N ALA A 168 0.23 0.41 -15.65
CA ALA A 168 -0.77 -0.06 -16.62
C ALA A 168 -1.76 -1.04 -15.99
N LEU A 169 -1.28 -1.95 -15.15
CA LEU A 169 -2.12 -2.89 -14.39
C LEU A 169 -3.04 -2.15 -13.42
N LEU A 170 -2.52 -1.21 -12.64
CA LEU A 170 -3.32 -0.41 -11.72
C LEU A 170 -4.44 0.34 -12.45
N ARG A 171 -4.14 0.98 -13.60
CA ARG A 171 -5.18 1.62 -14.43
C ARG A 171 -6.21 0.63 -14.94
N LYS A 172 -5.79 -0.55 -15.40
CA LYS A 172 -6.72 -1.59 -15.85
C LYS A 172 -7.71 -1.96 -14.76
N TRP A 173 -7.26 -2.12 -13.52
CA TRP A 173 -8.11 -2.51 -12.40
C TRP A 173 -9.00 -1.39 -11.85
N THR A 174 -8.64 -0.12 -12.06
CA THR A 174 -9.49 1.02 -11.68
C THR A 174 -10.58 1.32 -12.70
N HIS A 175 -10.52 0.74 -13.90
CA HIS A 175 -11.50 0.95 -14.96
C HIS A 175 -12.22 -0.36 -15.36
N ALA A 176 -12.12 -1.40 -14.55
CA ALA A 176 -12.71 -2.72 -14.83
C ALA A 176 -14.17 -2.80 -14.42
#